data_1013ae2b02fd7a08e3953fe7b04f7cfd
#
_entry.id   1013ae2b02fd7a08e3953fe7b04f7cfd
#
_cell.length_a   1.000
_cell.length_b   1.000
_cell.length_c   1.000
_cell.angle_alpha   90.00
_cell.angle_beta   90.00
_cell.angle_gamma   90.00
#
_symmetry.space_group_name_H-M   'P 1'
#
loop_
_entity.id
_entity.type
_entity.pdbx_description
1 polymer ?
#
loop_
_entity_poly.entity_id
_entity_poly.type
_entity_poly.pdbx_seq_one_letter_code
_entity_poly.pdbx_strand_id
1 'polypeptide(L)'
;MSAEQGDPHRLAALAALASAGILAVLSIDIVLSQFPRGLIVLACLVLALAAAWYGLTRTGGARLLGSGIAILVVAVTVAVLIADGDHLAQALVIVASLGLMVLATRSAFRIHVPLQWAPDPRHPVLFYNLKSGGGKAEKFHLADEARARGIEPIELKLGADLEQLVRGAVADGADALAMAGGDGSQAVIAKVAAEQDLPYACIPAGTRNHFALDLGIDRDDVVGALDAFVGGRERRVDLAEVNGRVFVNNVSIGLYAEAVQREGYREAKLRTILDTLPEVLGPEGKGLDLRWTGPGGHEHSSGAAILVSNNRYRLGHAVGSGTRPRIDDELLGITVASAPVAGRGLFQRPWREWSAPAFEVDADGSIAAGIDGEAVTLDTPLRFRILPAALRVRIAAAHPGASPSAAMPEGARETALALARISMGRTPKPQHRQRKEH
;
A
#
# COMPACT_ATOMS: atom_id res chain seq x y z
N MET A 1 -38.46 6.15 18.01
CA MET A 1 -38.34 6.76 16.68
C MET A 1 -36.88 7.12 16.52
N SER A 2 -36.07 6.18 16.08
CA SER A 2 -34.67 6.41 15.73
C SER A 2 -34.66 7.01 14.33
N ALA A 3 -34.21 8.26 14.22
CA ALA A 3 -33.96 8.91 12.94
C ALA A 3 -33.08 7.99 12.10
N GLU A 4 -33.52 7.67 10.88
CA GLU A 4 -32.70 7.05 9.83
C GLU A 4 -31.46 7.93 9.59
N GLN A 5 -30.40 7.69 10.34
CA GLN A 5 -29.07 8.16 9.94
C GLN A 5 -28.77 7.42 8.63
N GLY A 6 -28.87 8.16 7.51
CA GLY A 6 -28.61 7.62 6.19
C GLY A 6 -27.26 6.92 6.19
N ASP A 7 -27.24 5.69 5.66
CA ASP A 7 -26.02 4.87 5.55
C ASP A 7 -24.88 5.72 4.95
N PRO A 8 -23.79 5.98 5.67
CA PRO A 8 -22.71 6.86 5.23
C PRO A 8 -22.07 6.39 3.92
N HIS A 9 -22.06 5.08 3.65
CA HIS A 9 -21.59 4.52 2.39
C HIS A 9 -22.50 4.89 1.23
N ARG A 10 -23.83 4.85 1.45
CA ARG A 10 -24.83 5.24 0.46
C ARG A 10 -24.73 6.72 0.10
N LEU A 11 -24.60 7.59 1.10
CA LEU A 11 -24.42 9.03 0.87
C LEU A 11 -23.13 9.31 0.10
N ALA A 12 -22.04 8.66 0.47
CA ALA A 12 -20.75 8.78 -0.21
C ALA A 12 -20.83 8.27 -1.66
N ALA A 13 -21.51 7.15 -1.92
CA ALA A 13 -21.69 6.63 -3.28
C ALA A 13 -22.54 7.58 -4.15
N LEU A 14 -23.63 8.15 -3.59
CA LEU A 14 -24.44 9.16 -4.26
C LEU A 14 -23.64 10.41 -4.58
N ALA A 15 -22.84 10.92 -3.64
CA ALA A 15 -21.96 12.06 -3.85
C ALA A 15 -20.92 11.78 -4.95
N ALA A 16 -20.32 10.60 -4.98
CA ALA A 16 -19.36 10.20 -6.01
C ALA A 16 -20.01 10.15 -7.40
N LEU A 17 -21.20 9.56 -7.51
CA LEU A 17 -21.94 9.46 -8.78
C LEU A 17 -22.45 10.83 -9.25
N ALA A 18 -22.98 11.66 -8.34
CA ALA A 18 -23.41 13.01 -8.65
C ALA A 18 -22.24 13.87 -9.16
N SER A 19 -21.09 13.80 -8.48
CA SER A 19 -19.88 14.51 -8.91
C SER A 19 -19.39 14.05 -10.29
N ALA A 20 -19.44 12.74 -10.57
CA ALA A 20 -19.12 12.19 -11.88
C ALA A 20 -20.11 12.69 -12.96
N GLY A 21 -21.40 12.76 -12.64
CA GLY A 21 -22.43 13.33 -13.51
C GLY A 21 -22.19 14.81 -13.81
N ILE A 22 -21.89 15.62 -12.79
CA ILE A 22 -21.55 17.05 -12.95
C ILE A 22 -20.33 17.20 -13.88
N LEU A 23 -19.26 16.40 -13.64
CA LEU A 23 -18.07 16.42 -14.48
C LEU A 23 -18.38 16.08 -15.94
N ALA A 24 -19.21 15.06 -16.17
CA ALA A 24 -19.62 14.69 -17.52
C ALA A 24 -20.42 15.80 -18.21
N VAL A 25 -21.41 16.36 -17.53
CA VAL A 25 -22.27 17.45 -18.06
C VAL A 25 -21.43 18.69 -18.38
N LEU A 26 -20.56 19.13 -17.46
CA LEU A 26 -19.71 20.30 -17.70
C LEU A 26 -18.69 20.05 -18.82
N SER A 27 -18.14 18.83 -18.93
CA SER A 27 -17.25 18.49 -20.03
C SER A 27 -17.95 18.53 -21.39
N ILE A 28 -19.20 18.02 -21.46
CA ILE A 28 -20.01 18.05 -22.67
C ILE A 28 -20.40 19.50 -22.99
N ASP A 29 -20.83 20.28 -22.00
CA ASP A 29 -21.21 21.68 -22.17
C ASP A 29 -20.04 22.51 -22.73
N ILE A 30 -18.83 22.37 -22.17
CA ILE A 30 -17.62 23.05 -22.66
C ILE A 30 -17.34 22.66 -24.12
N VAL A 31 -17.50 21.38 -24.47
CA VAL A 31 -17.25 20.93 -25.85
C VAL A 31 -18.28 21.49 -26.83
N LEU A 32 -19.56 21.54 -26.45
CA LEU A 32 -20.63 21.97 -27.32
C LEU A 32 -20.78 23.49 -27.40
N SER A 33 -20.68 24.20 -26.26
CA SER A 33 -20.89 25.65 -26.19
C SER A 33 -19.71 26.46 -26.70
N GLN A 34 -18.51 25.90 -26.62
CA GLN A 34 -17.27 26.55 -27.02
C GLN A 34 -16.63 25.96 -28.28
N PHE A 35 -17.42 25.38 -29.16
CA PHE A 35 -16.88 24.83 -30.42
C PHE A 35 -16.30 25.93 -31.32
N PRO A 36 -15.08 25.81 -31.90
CA PRO A 36 -14.14 24.65 -31.77
C PRO A 36 -13.22 24.70 -30.54
N ARG A 37 -13.24 25.76 -29.72
CA ARG A 37 -12.38 25.99 -28.56
C ARG A 37 -12.53 24.89 -27.49
N GLY A 38 -13.75 24.41 -27.26
CA GLY A 38 -14.02 23.34 -26.31
C GLY A 38 -13.28 22.03 -26.65
N LEU A 39 -13.14 21.72 -27.94
CA LEU A 39 -12.31 20.60 -28.41
C LEU A 39 -10.83 20.84 -28.13
N ILE A 40 -10.36 22.08 -28.23
CA ILE A 40 -8.98 22.45 -27.89
C ILE A 40 -8.74 22.25 -26.39
N VAL A 41 -9.67 22.71 -25.55
CA VAL A 41 -9.60 22.53 -24.09
C VAL A 41 -9.57 21.04 -23.74
N LEU A 42 -10.44 20.23 -24.33
CA LEU A 42 -10.45 18.78 -24.13
C LEU A 42 -9.14 18.12 -24.59
N ALA A 43 -8.64 18.50 -25.77
CA ALA A 43 -7.37 18.03 -26.28
C ALA A 43 -6.20 18.43 -25.37
N CYS A 44 -6.20 19.66 -24.84
CA CYS A 44 -5.22 20.14 -23.86
C CYS A 44 -5.29 19.33 -22.56
N LEU A 45 -6.48 19.02 -22.04
CA LEU A 45 -6.63 18.18 -20.85
C LEU A 45 -6.09 16.78 -21.06
N VAL A 46 -6.40 16.16 -22.21
CA VAL A 46 -5.85 14.85 -22.59
C VAL A 46 -4.34 14.92 -22.74
N LEU A 47 -3.81 15.97 -23.38
CA LEU A 47 -2.37 16.18 -23.53
C LEU A 47 -1.69 16.42 -22.18
N ALA A 48 -2.30 17.20 -21.28
CA ALA A 48 -1.81 17.44 -19.92
C ALA A 48 -1.72 16.13 -19.11
N LEU A 49 -2.77 15.29 -19.20
CA LEU A 49 -2.77 13.97 -18.58
C LEU A 49 -1.71 13.04 -19.18
N ALA A 50 -1.55 13.03 -20.51
CA ALA A 50 -0.53 12.25 -21.18
C ALA A 50 0.89 12.75 -20.83
N ALA A 51 1.09 14.07 -20.81
CA ALA A 51 2.37 14.68 -20.45
C ALA A 51 2.70 14.47 -18.96
N ALA A 52 1.71 14.57 -18.07
CA ALA A 52 1.86 14.26 -16.65
C ALA A 52 2.22 12.78 -16.47
N TRP A 53 1.54 11.88 -17.17
CA TRP A 53 1.86 10.46 -17.18
C TRP A 53 3.27 10.21 -17.70
N TYR A 54 3.64 10.84 -18.82
CA TYR A 54 4.99 10.75 -19.37
C TYR A 54 6.04 11.28 -18.39
N GLY A 55 5.80 12.44 -17.76
CA GLY A 55 6.69 13.01 -16.74
C GLY A 55 6.81 12.15 -15.49
N LEU A 56 5.72 11.48 -15.06
CA LEU A 56 5.70 10.56 -13.93
C LEU A 56 6.40 9.23 -14.22
N THR A 57 6.45 8.82 -15.50
CA THR A 57 7.05 7.55 -15.93
C THR A 57 8.47 7.70 -16.47
N ARG A 58 9.03 8.90 -16.52
CA ARG A 58 10.40 9.21 -17.03
C ARG A 58 11.24 9.93 -15.98
N THR A 59 12.53 10.15 -16.28
CA THR A 59 13.55 10.63 -15.35
C THR A 59 14.45 11.69 -15.94
N GLY A 60 15.20 12.38 -15.11
CA GLY A 60 16.12 13.41 -15.52
C GLY A 60 15.44 14.52 -16.33
N GLY A 61 16.04 14.92 -17.43
CA GLY A 61 15.52 15.98 -18.31
C GLY A 61 14.13 15.63 -18.92
N ALA A 62 13.85 14.35 -19.20
CA ALA A 62 12.58 13.90 -19.75
C ALA A 62 11.42 14.04 -18.74
N ARG A 63 11.68 13.83 -17.45
CA ARG A 63 10.71 14.08 -16.36
C ARG A 63 10.40 15.57 -16.25
N LEU A 64 11.43 16.41 -16.22
CA LEU A 64 11.26 17.86 -16.15
C LEU A 64 10.51 18.38 -17.38
N LEU A 65 10.81 17.85 -18.55
CA LEU A 65 10.11 18.17 -19.79
C LEU A 65 8.62 17.75 -19.73
N GLY A 66 8.34 16.50 -19.40
CA GLY A 66 6.96 15.98 -19.30
C GLY A 66 6.13 16.72 -18.23
N SER A 67 6.71 16.93 -17.04
CA SER A 67 6.06 17.70 -15.97
C SER A 67 5.90 19.17 -16.34
N GLY A 68 6.91 19.78 -16.97
CA GLY A 68 6.86 21.16 -17.47
C GLY A 68 5.79 21.33 -18.55
N ILE A 69 5.69 20.41 -19.53
CA ILE A 69 4.65 20.41 -20.54
C ILE A 69 3.27 20.24 -19.88
N ALA A 70 3.12 19.32 -18.93
CA ALA A 70 1.85 19.13 -18.21
C ALA A 70 1.41 20.41 -17.50
N ILE A 71 2.33 21.04 -16.74
CA ILE A 71 2.05 22.32 -16.05
C ILE A 71 1.75 23.44 -17.05
N LEU A 72 2.52 23.55 -18.12
CA LEU A 72 2.31 24.55 -19.16
C LEU A 72 0.95 24.37 -19.84
N VAL A 73 0.60 23.14 -20.21
CA VAL A 73 -0.69 22.85 -20.86
C VAL A 73 -1.85 23.11 -19.92
N VAL A 74 -1.74 22.78 -18.63
CA VAL A 74 -2.74 23.16 -17.61
C VAL A 74 -2.83 24.67 -17.48
N ALA A 75 -1.72 25.39 -17.40
CA ALA A 75 -1.70 26.86 -17.33
C ALA A 75 -2.32 27.50 -18.57
N VAL A 76 -2.01 26.99 -19.77
CA VAL A 76 -2.62 27.43 -21.03
C VAL A 76 -4.12 27.16 -21.03
N THR A 77 -4.55 25.97 -20.59
CA THR A 77 -5.98 25.62 -20.49
C THR A 77 -6.71 26.59 -19.56
N VAL A 78 -6.13 26.85 -18.38
CA VAL A 78 -6.68 27.82 -17.43
C VAL A 78 -6.70 29.23 -18.03
N ALA A 79 -5.62 29.66 -18.69
CA ALA A 79 -5.56 30.97 -19.33
C ALA A 79 -6.61 31.13 -20.45
N VAL A 80 -6.80 30.10 -21.27
CA VAL A 80 -7.83 30.07 -22.32
C VAL A 80 -9.24 30.14 -21.73
N LEU A 81 -9.47 29.48 -20.60
CA LEU A 81 -10.76 29.52 -19.88
C LEU A 81 -11.01 30.86 -19.19
N ILE A 82 -9.95 31.52 -18.69
CA ILE A 82 -10.08 32.83 -18.00
C ILE A 82 -10.18 34.02 -18.98
N ALA A 83 -9.59 33.88 -20.18
CA ALA A 83 -9.51 34.97 -21.15
C ALA A 83 -10.89 35.52 -21.59
N ASP A 84 -11.96 34.74 -21.49
CA ASP A 84 -13.34 35.13 -21.82
C ASP A 84 -14.18 35.53 -20.57
N GLY A 85 -13.59 35.66 -19.37
CA GLY A 85 -14.16 36.27 -18.18
C GLY A 85 -15.12 35.41 -17.33
N ASP A 86 -15.85 34.45 -17.92
CA ASP A 86 -16.93 33.72 -17.23
C ASP A 86 -16.62 32.26 -16.80
N HIS A 87 -15.43 31.72 -17.12
CA HIS A 87 -15.18 30.30 -16.98
C HIS A 87 -14.38 29.88 -15.73
N LEU A 88 -13.93 30.84 -14.91
CA LEU A 88 -13.22 30.51 -13.65
C LEU A 88 -14.13 29.70 -12.72
N ALA A 89 -15.41 30.06 -12.64
CA ALA A 89 -16.39 29.33 -11.83
C ALA A 89 -16.54 27.86 -12.31
N GLN A 90 -16.61 27.66 -13.64
CA GLN A 90 -16.67 26.31 -14.23
C GLN A 90 -15.42 25.49 -13.91
N ALA A 91 -14.22 26.06 -14.05
CA ALA A 91 -12.96 25.41 -13.71
C ALA A 91 -12.91 25.01 -12.23
N LEU A 92 -13.32 25.90 -11.34
CA LEU A 92 -13.38 25.60 -9.89
C LEU A 92 -14.39 24.48 -9.57
N VAL A 93 -15.55 24.47 -10.22
CA VAL A 93 -16.56 23.41 -10.05
C VAL A 93 -16.01 22.07 -10.56
N ILE A 94 -15.29 22.03 -11.68
CA ILE A 94 -14.65 20.82 -12.18
C ILE A 94 -13.64 20.27 -11.18
N VAL A 95 -12.72 21.10 -10.68
CA VAL A 95 -11.70 20.70 -9.70
C VAL A 95 -12.34 20.23 -8.40
N ALA A 96 -13.31 20.97 -7.89
CA ALA A 96 -14.05 20.61 -6.67
C ALA A 96 -14.81 19.29 -6.85
N SER A 97 -15.49 19.10 -7.99
CA SER A 97 -16.22 17.87 -8.30
C SER A 97 -15.28 16.67 -8.44
N LEU A 98 -14.10 16.85 -9.06
CA LEU A 98 -13.10 15.81 -9.16
C LEU A 98 -12.57 15.42 -7.77
N GLY A 99 -12.24 16.40 -6.94
CA GLY A 99 -11.80 16.19 -5.56
C GLY A 99 -12.88 15.47 -4.74
N LEU A 100 -14.12 15.95 -4.81
CA LEU A 100 -15.24 15.33 -4.11
C LEU A 100 -15.52 13.90 -4.61
N MET A 101 -15.45 13.64 -5.90
CA MET A 101 -15.61 12.32 -6.48
C MET A 101 -14.57 11.33 -5.92
N VAL A 102 -13.29 11.73 -5.85
CA VAL A 102 -12.22 10.90 -5.31
C VAL A 102 -12.43 10.63 -3.81
N LEU A 103 -12.73 11.67 -3.03
CA LEU A 103 -12.95 11.55 -1.58
C LEU A 103 -14.19 10.71 -1.27
N ALA A 104 -15.29 10.97 -1.96
CA ALA A 104 -16.54 10.25 -1.80
C ALA A 104 -16.40 8.77 -2.23
N THR A 105 -15.68 8.48 -3.32
CA THR A 105 -15.36 7.10 -3.72
C THR A 105 -14.56 6.38 -2.63
N ARG A 106 -13.53 7.01 -2.07
CA ARG A 106 -12.78 6.44 -0.95
C ARG A 106 -13.66 6.14 0.26
N SER A 107 -14.53 7.07 0.61
CA SER A 107 -15.45 6.92 1.74
C SER A 107 -16.49 5.81 1.49
N ALA A 108 -17.02 5.69 0.27
CA ALA A 108 -17.98 4.67 -0.10
C ALA A 108 -17.44 3.24 0.04
N PHE A 109 -16.14 3.05 -0.19
CA PHE A 109 -15.47 1.74 -0.10
C PHE A 109 -14.69 1.52 1.21
N ARG A 110 -14.74 2.45 2.14
CA ARG A 110 -14.11 2.27 3.46
C ARG A 110 -14.98 1.35 4.29
N ILE A 111 -14.50 0.13 4.56
CA ILE A 111 -15.24 -0.88 5.30
C ILE A 111 -14.66 -1.11 6.69
N HIS A 112 -15.52 -1.51 7.61
CA HIS A 112 -15.15 -2.15 8.86
C HIS A 112 -15.51 -3.61 8.76
N VAL A 113 -14.54 -4.49 9.02
CA VAL A 113 -14.76 -5.93 9.01
C VAL A 113 -15.07 -6.37 10.44
N PRO A 114 -16.22 -7.06 10.67
CA PRO A 114 -16.50 -7.63 11.97
C PRO A 114 -15.53 -8.78 12.23
N LEU A 115 -14.50 -8.52 13.02
CA LEU A 115 -13.54 -9.52 13.46
C LEU A 115 -14.09 -10.28 14.67
N GLN A 116 -13.59 -11.50 14.87
CA GLN A 116 -13.99 -12.33 16.01
C GLN A 116 -13.49 -11.73 17.31
N TRP A 117 -14.34 -11.71 18.33
CA TRP A 117 -13.91 -11.37 19.68
C TRP A 117 -12.94 -12.43 20.19
N ALA A 118 -11.94 -11.99 20.96
CA ALA A 118 -11.00 -12.89 21.61
C ALA A 118 -10.71 -12.40 23.04
N PRO A 119 -10.53 -13.31 24.00
CA PRO A 119 -10.33 -12.96 25.41
C PRO A 119 -9.04 -12.15 25.59
N ASP A 120 -9.05 -11.23 26.56
CA ASP A 120 -7.88 -10.41 26.84
C ASP A 120 -6.73 -11.28 27.37
N PRO A 121 -5.49 -11.01 26.96
CA PRO A 121 -4.32 -11.70 27.46
C PRO A 121 -4.08 -11.33 28.93
N ARG A 122 -3.39 -12.21 29.66
CA ARG A 122 -3.08 -12.00 31.08
C ARG A 122 -1.77 -11.27 31.30
N HIS A 123 -0.80 -11.50 30.41
CA HIS A 123 0.54 -10.92 30.46
C HIS A 123 0.98 -10.43 29.08
N PRO A 124 0.32 -9.41 28.51
CA PRO A 124 0.72 -8.82 27.25
C PRO A 124 1.97 -7.97 27.41
N VAL A 125 2.91 -8.07 26.47
CA VAL A 125 4.16 -7.32 26.46
C VAL A 125 4.25 -6.45 25.23
N LEU A 126 4.57 -5.15 25.42
CA LEU A 126 4.81 -4.17 24.36
C LEU A 126 6.30 -3.86 24.25
N PHE A 127 6.91 -4.17 23.13
CA PHE A 127 8.25 -3.68 22.80
C PHE A 127 8.13 -2.34 22.08
N TYR A 128 8.92 -1.34 22.48
CA TYR A 128 8.86 -0.02 21.87
C TYR A 128 10.24 0.61 21.71
N ASN A 129 10.39 1.42 20.65
CA ASN A 129 11.61 2.17 20.39
C ASN A 129 11.30 3.67 20.49
N LEU A 130 11.91 4.36 21.45
CA LEU A 130 11.72 5.81 21.69
C LEU A 130 12.02 6.66 20.44
N LYS A 131 13.00 6.26 19.62
CA LYS A 131 13.43 7.03 18.43
C LYS A 131 12.62 6.70 17.18
N SER A 132 11.77 5.69 17.21
CA SER A 132 10.99 5.28 16.03
C SER A 132 9.96 6.34 15.64
N GLY A 133 9.78 6.54 14.32
CA GLY A 133 8.76 7.45 13.79
C GLY A 133 8.84 8.90 14.27
N GLY A 134 10.05 9.40 14.54
CA GLY A 134 10.24 10.77 15.05
C GLY A 134 9.87 10.95 16.51
N GLY A 135 10.04 9.91 17.34
CA GLY A 135 9.79 9.98 18.78
C GLY A 135 8.30 9.82 19.17
N LYS A 136 7.51 9.13 18.34
CA LYS A 136 6.08 8.91 18.63
C LYS A 136 5.84 8.23 19.97
N ALA A 137 6.68 7.26 20.35
CA ALA A 137 6.54 6.55 21.62
C ALA A 137 6.64 7.48 22.83
N GLU A 138 7.57 8.43 22.80
CA GLU A 138 7.73 9.45 23.84
C GLU A 138 6.60 10.50 23.77
N LYS A 139 6.32 11.02 22.58
CA LYS A 139 5.29 12.03 22.34
C LYS A 139 3.91 11.63 22.86
N PHE A 140 3.56 10.36 22.74
CA PHE A 140 2.27 9.80 23.14
C PHE A 140 2.33 9.10 24.50
N HIS A 141 3.41 9.23 25.28
CA HIS A 141 3.61 8.56 26.57
C HIS A 141 3.26 7.07 26.54
N LEU A 142 3.69 6.40 25.47
CA LEU A 142 3.20 5.07 25.11
C LEU A 142 3.44 4.01 26.19
N ALA A 143 4.52 4.13 26.96
CA ALA A 143 4.82 3.22 28.08
C ALA A 143 3.80 3.35 29.21
N ASP A 144 3.37 4.58 29.53
CA ASP A 144 2.39 4.83 30.61
C ASP A 144 0.99 4.42 30.16
N GLU A 145 0.65 4.70 28.90
CA GLU A 145 -0.60 4.25 28.27
C GLU A 145 -0.71 2.72 28.20
N ALA A 146 0.41 2.04 27.95
CA ALA A 146 0.47 0.58 28.00
C ALA A 146 0.24 0.05 29.42
N ARG A 147 0.96 0.59 30.43
CA ARG A 147 0.77 0.19 31.84
C ARG A 147 -0.66 0.40 32.34
N ALA A 148 -1.28 1.52 31.94
CA ALA A 148 -2.67 1.81 32.28
C ALA A 148 -3.66 0.75 31.76
N ARG A 149 -3.27 0.01 30.72
CA ARG A 149 -4.03 -1.09 30.11
C ARG A 149 -3.57 -2.48 30.57
N GLY A 150 -2.67 -2.57 31.56
CA GLY A 150 -2.13 -3.84 32.02
C GLY A 150 -1.12 -4.48 31.05
N ILE A 151 -0.55 -3.71 30.13
CA ILE A 151 0.46 -4.16 29.17
C ILE A 151 1.84 -3.80 29.72
N GLU A 152 2.76 -4.77 29.79
CA GLU A 152 4.13 -4.54 30.22
C GLU A 152 4.95 -3.89 29.09
N PRO A 153 5.46 -2.64 29.26
CA PRO A 153 6.29 -2.00 28.26
C PRO A 153 7.77 -2.32 28.46
N ILE A 154 8.43 -2.79 27.39
CA ILE A 154 9.87 -3.05 27.34
C ILE A 154 10.52 -2.12 26.31
N GLU A 155 11.40 -1.23 26.79
CA GLU A 155 12.13 -0.32 25.92
C GLU A 155 13.28 -1.02 25.19
N LEU A 156 13.36 -0.80 23.86
CA LEU A 156 14.45 -1.29 23.04
C LEU A 156 15.65 -0.36 23.15
N LYS A 157 16.70 -0.82 23.80
CA LYS A 157 17.98 -0.10 23.86
C LYS A 157 18.74 -0.25 22.53
N LEU A 158 19.55 0.75 22.22
CA LEU A 158 20.39 0.74 21.01
C LEU A 158 21.35 -0.48 21.04
N GLY A 159 21.37 -1.27 19.97
CA GLY A 159 22.21 -2.46 19.85
C GLY A 159 21.66 -3.71 20.54
N ALA A 160 20.49 -3.66 21.16
CA ALA A 160 19.86 -4.86 21.73
C ALA A 160 19.38 -5.80 20.63
N ASP A 161 19.55 -7.10 20.84
CA ASP A 161 18.96 -8.13 19.99
C ASP A 161 17.46 -8.25 20.30
N LEU A 162 16.64 -7.73 19.38
CA LEU A 162 15.20 -7.72 19.54
C LEU A 162 14.63 -9.14 19.63
N GLU A 163 15.09 -10.07 18.79
CA GLU A 163 14.59 -11.45 18.79
C GLU A 163 14.87 -12.13 20.13
N GLN A 164 16.08 -11.95 20.67
CA GLN A 164 16.45 -12.50 21.97
C GLN A 164 15.59 -11.93 23.11
N LEU A 165 15.34 -10.61 23.09
CA LEU A 165 14.49 -9.96 24.09
C LEU A 165 13.05 -10.50 24.05
N VAL A 166 12.50 -10.66 22.84
CA VAL A 166 11.13 -11.18 22.67
C VAL A 166 11.04 -12.62 23.16
N ARG A 167 12.01 -13.47 22.80
CA ARG A 167 12.07 -14.88 23.28
C ARG A 167 12.24 -14.97 24.79
N GLY A 168 13.00 -14.04 25.39
CA GLY A 168 13.10 -13.90 26.85
C GLY A 168 11.75 -13.61 27.48
N ALA A 169 11.02 -12.60 27.01
CA ALA A 169 9.70 -12.27 27.53
C ALA A 169 8.70 -13.44 27.41
N VAL A 170 8.75 -14.18 26.30
CA VAL A 170 7.92 -15.40 26.13
C VAL A 170 8.31 -16.47 27.18
N ALA A 171 9.60 -16.68 27.43
CA ALA A 171 10.07 -17.60 28.46
C ALA A 171 9.65 -17.17 29.86
N ASP A 172 9.53 -15.87 30.12
CA ASP A 172 9.06 -15.28 31.37
C ASP A 172 7.52 -15.26 31.48
N GLY A 173 6.81 -15.83 30.49
CA GLY A 173 5.37 -16.07 30.55
C GLY A 173 4.51 -15.05 29.83
N ALA A 174 5.06 -14.22 28.93
CA ALA A 174 4.26 -13.37 28.05
C ALA A 174 3.31 -14.22 27.19
N ASP A 175 2.02 -13.90 27.21
CA ASP A 175 0.98 -14.61 26.48
C ASP A 175 0.40 -13.81 25.29
N ALA A 176 0.92 -12.59 25.07
CA ALA A 176 0.67 -11.77 23.87
C ALA A 176 1.82 -10.77 23.67
N LEU A 177 2.11 -10.45 22.40
CA LEU A 177 3.23 -9.62 22.01
C LEU A 177 2.78 -8.42 21.17
N ALA A 178 3.31 -7.23 21.46
CA ALA A 178 3.08 -6.05 20.65
C ALA A 178 4.40 -5.36 20.28
N MET A 179 4.42 -4.72 19.12
CA MET A 179 5.53 -3.88 18.70
C MET A 179 5.07 -2.46 18.40
N ALA A 180 5.68 -1.46 19.05
CA ALA A 180 5.57 -0.07 18.70
C ALA A 180 6.84 0.38 17.95
N GLY A 181 6.81 0.26 16.63
CA GLY A 181 7.99 0.53 15.79
C GLY A 181 7.70 0.50 14.32
N GLY A 182 8.76 0.47 13.50
CA GLY A 182 8.68 0.35 12.04
C GLY A 182 8.48 -1.09 11.58
N ASP A 183 8.21 -1.26 10.28
CA ASP A 183 7.84 -2.54 9.68
C ASP A 183 8.90 -3.64 9.87
N GLY A 184 10.21 -3.31 9.83
CA GLY A 184 11.27 -4.29 10.08
C GLY A 184 11.24 -4.86 11.52
N SER A 185 11.03 -4.01 12.53
CA SER A 185 10.87 -4.49 13.93
C SER A 185 9.55 -5.27 14.11
N GLN A 186 8.48 -4.89 13.39
CA GLN A 186 7.22 -5.63 13.37
C GLN A 186 7.45 -7.07 12.90
N ALA A 187 8.26 -7.27 11.84
CA ALA A 187 8.54 -8.59 11.29
C ALA A 187 9.22 -9.53 12.29
N VAL A 188 10.14 -9.01 13.12
CA VAL A 188 10.85 -9.82 14.13
C VAL A 188 9.88 -10.33 15.19
N ILE A 189 9.01 -9.46 15.72
CA ILE A 189 8.04 -9.88 16.75
C ILE A 189 6.95 -10.77 16.14
N ALA A 190 6.47 -10.44 14.93
CA ALA A 190 5.50 -11.27 14.23
C ALA A 190 6.02 -12.71 13.99
N LYS A 191 7.32 -12.85 13.67
CA LYS A 191 7.97 -14.17 13.56
C LYS A 191 7.85 -14.98 14.86
N VAL A 192 8.29 -14.41 15.98
CA VAL A 192 8.26 -15.10 17.26
C VAL A 192 6.81 -15.40 17.70
N ALA A 193 5.90 -14.44 17.52
CA ALA A 193 4.48 -14.63 17.82
C ALA A 193 3.88 -15.78 17.00
N ALA A 194 4.19 -15.86 15.71
CA ALA A 194 3.74 -16.94 14.84
C ALA A 194 4.31 -18.30 15.23
N GLU A 195 5.62 -18.37 15.56
CA GLU A 195 6.29 -19.60 16.00
C GLU A 195 5.70 -20.16 17.31
N GLN A 196 5.20 -19.28 18.18
CA GLN A 196 4.64 -19.62 19.49
C GLN A 196 3.11 -19.64 19.53
N ASP A 197 2.45 -19.39 18.38
CA ASP A 197 1.01 -19.19 18.25
C ASP A 197 0.43 -18.15 19.22
N LEU A 198 1.19 -17.10 19.53
CA LEU A 198 0.79 -16.03 20.42
C LEU A 198 0.04 -14.91 19.68
N PRO A 199 -0.97 -14.26 20.31
CA PRO A 199 -1.58 -13.07 19.79
C PRO A 199 -0.55 -11.94 19.64
N TYR A 200 -0.65 -11.23 18.51
CA TYR A 200 0.24 -10.13 18.15
C TYR A 200 -0.55 -8.85 17.89
N ALA A 201 -0.07 -7.71 18.38
CA ALA A 201 -0.62 -6.40 18.06
C ALA A 201 0.42 -5.48 17.41
N CYS A 202 0.06 -4.87 16.29
CA CYS A 202 0.88 -3.90 15.58
C CYS A 202 0.51 -2.48 16.05
N ILE A 203 1.45 -1.79 16.73
CA ILE A 203 1.28 -0.41 17.18
C ILE A 203 2.02 0.51 16.20
N PRO A 204 1.33 1.45 15.51
CA PRO A 204 1.85 2.19 14.36
C PRO A 204 2.77 3.36 14.77
N ALA A 205 3.82 3.07 15.53
CA ALA A 205 4.78 4.07 16.01
C ALA A 205 5.97 4.32 15.06
N GLY A 206 6.07 3.62 13.94
CA GLY A 206 7.09 3.83 12.92
C GLY A 206 6.78 5.01 11.98
N THR A 207 7.69 5.28 11.03
CA THR A 207 7.54 6.37 10.05
C THR A 207 6.49 6.06 8.98
N ARG A 208 6.41 4.82 8.51
CA ARG A 208 5.56 4.42 7.35
C ARG A 208 4.37 3.55 7.72
N ASN A 209 4.56 2.56 8.58
CA ASN A 209 3.53 1.66 9.11
C ASN A 209 2.63 1.04 8.02
N HIS A 210 3.25 0.48 6.97
CA HIS A 210 2.52 -0.15 5.85
C HIS A 210 1.78 -1.39 6.33
N PHE A 211 2.42 -2.20 7.17
CA PHE A 211 1.80 -3.39 7.72
C PHE A 211 0.56 -3.06 8.56
N ALA A 212 0.64 -2.05 9.44
CA ALA A 212 -0.52 -1.58 10.21
C ALA A 212 -1.68 -1.15 9.30
N LEU A 213 -1.38 -0.40 8.21
CA LEU A 213 -2.40 0.05 7.27
C LEU A 213 -3.11 -1.13 6.59
N ASP A 214 -2.37 -2.15 6.17
CA ASP A 214 -2.92 -3.33 5.51
C ASP A 214 -3.70 -4.23 6.47
N LEU A 215 -3.32 -4.24 7.75
CA LEU A 215 -4.11 -4.85 8.83
C LEU A 215 -5.43 -4.11 9.11
N GLY A 216 -5.58 -2.89 8.62
CA GLY A 216 -6.73 -2.03 8.88
C GLY A 216 -6.64 -1.31 10.23
N ILE A 217 -5.43 -1.04 10.70
CA ILE A 217 -5.16 -0.22 11.88
C ILE A 217 -5.01 1.23 11.44
N ASP A 218 -5.64 2.16 12.15
CA ASP A 218 -5.46 3.58 11.90
C ASP A 218 -4.03 3.99 12.28
N ARG A 219 -3.25 4.44 11.30
CA ARG A 219 -1.84 4.80 11.50
C ARG A 219 -1.63 6.07 12.33
N ASP A 220 -2.68 6.87 12.48
CA ASP A 220 -2.64 8.12 13.23
C ASP A 220 -3.09 7.93 14.67
N ASP A 221 -3.77 6.82 14.97
CA ASP A 221 -4.22 6.45 16.32
C ASP A 221 -3.25 5.44 16.98
N VAL A 222 -2.12 5.96 17.44
CA VAL A 222 -1.06 5.13 18.07
C VAL A 222 -1.49 4.60 19.43
N VAL A 223 -2.19 5.43 20.23
CA VAL A 223 -2.63 5.06 21.59
C VAL A 223 -3.80 4.10 21.54
N GLY A 224 -4.81 4.38 20.70
CA GLY A 224 -5.97 3.49 20.55
C GLY A 224 -5.61 2.11 20.00
N ALA A 225 -4.48 1.97 19.28
CA ALA A 225 -3.99 0.67 18.86
C ALA A 225 -3.63 -0.27 20.03
N LEU A 226 -3.30 0.25 21.24
CA LEU A 226 -3.07 -0.54 22.46
C LEU A 226 -4.34 -1.27 22.93
N ASP A 227 -5.52 -0.76 22.61
CA ASP A 227 -6.81 -1.40 22.95
C ASP A 227 -7.00 -2.73 22.20
N ALA A 228 -6.05 -3.13 21.35
CA ALA A 228 -5.99 -4.47 20.78
C ALA A 228 -5.95 -5.58 21.84
N PHE A 229 -5.41 -5.30 23.02
CA PHE A 229 -5.36 -6.24 24.14
C PHE A 229 -6.44 -6.00 25.21
N VAL A 230 -7.29 -4.99 25.01
CA VAL A 230 -8.40 -4.67 25.91
C VAL A 230 -9.71 -4.73 25.11
N GLY A 231 -10.40 -5.87 25.15
CA GLY A 231 -11.62 -6.08 24.37
C GLY A 231 -11.39 -6.13 22.85
N GLY A 232 -10.18 -6.41 22.43
CA GLY A 232 -9.79 -6.45 21.03
C GLY A 232 -10.39 -7.61 20.26
N ARG A 233 -10.25 -7.54 18.95
CA ARG A 233 -10.70 -8.54 17.98
C ARG A 233 -9.50 -9.26 17.40
N GLU A 234 -9.70 -10.51 16.96
CA GLU A 234 -8.62 -11.33 16.42
C GLU A 234 -8.94 -11.84 15.01
N ARG A 235 -7.90 -11.90 14.18
CA ARG A 235 -7.92 -12.61 12.89
C ARG A 235 -6.56 -13.25 12.63
N ARG A 236 -6.52 -14.27 11.80
CA ARG A 236 -5.27 -14.81 11.26
C ARG A 236 -4.92 -14.14 9.94
N VAL A 237 -3.64 -13.88 9.76
CA VAL A 237 -3.08 -13.33 8.52
C VAL A 237 -1.87 -14.15 8.09
N ASP A 238 -1.53 -14.02 6.80
CA ASP A 238 -0.36 -14.69 6.26
C ASP A 238 0.91 -13.93 6.67
N LEU A 239 2.00 -14.67 6.76
CA LEU A 239 3.36 -14.16 6.71
C LEU A 239 4.05 -14.68 5.46
N ALA A 240 5.19 -14.11 5.12
CA ALA A 240 6.04 -14.64 4.07
C ALA A 240 7.48 -14.71 4.54
N GLU A 241 8.26 -15.58 3.90
CA GLU A 241 9.68 -15.70 4.19
C GLU A 241 10.53 -15.82 2.94
N VAL A 242 11.80 -15.46 3.07
CA VAL A 242 12.88 -15.72 2.11
C VAL A 242 14.04 -16.37 2.84
N ASN A 243 14.45 -17.58 2.41
CA ASN A 243 15.52 -18.35 3.03
C ASN A 243 15.40 -18.46 4.57
N GLY A 244 14.15 -18.63 5.09
CA GLY A 244 13.84 -18.71 6.52
C GLY A 244 13.75 -17.36 7.24
N ARG A 245 13.98 -16.23 6.57
CA ARG A 245 13.80 -14.90 7.12
C ARG A 245 12.40 -14.40 6.83
N VAL A 246 11.61 -14.20 7.88
CA VAL A 246 10.22 -13.69 7.77
C VAL A 246 10.20 -12.22 7.40
N PHE A 247 9.23 -11.84 6.56
CA PHE A 247 8.90 -10.46 6.25
C PHE A 247 7.37 -10.24 6.25
N VAL A 248 6.97 -9.05 6.63
CA VAL A 248 5.54 -8.68 6.74
C VAL A 248 5.02 -7.91 5.53
N ASN A 249 5.89 -7.21 4.79
CA ASN A 249 5.51 -6.43 3.63
C ASN A 249 6.06 -7.04 2.34
N ASN A 250 7.35 -6.86 2.08
CA ASN A 250 7.95 -7.28 0.82
C ASN A 250 9.48 -7.41 0.88
N VAL A 251 9.99 -8.12 -0.12
CA VAL A 251 11.41 -8.16 -0.47
C VAL A 251 11.58 -7.60 -1.88
N SER A 252 12.50 -6.64 -2.03
CA SER A 252 12.91 -6.08 -3.30
C SER A 252 14.31 -6.54 -3.69
N ILE A 253 14.49 -6.91 -4.96
CA ILE A 253 15.74 -7.43 -5.51
C ILE A 253 16.07 -6.64 -6.79
N GLY A 254 17.35 -6.51 -7.10
CA GLY A 254 17.82 -5.85 -8.30
C GLY A 254 18.25 -4.41 -8.04
N LEU A 255 18.21 -3.59 -9.05
CA LEU A 255 18.74 -2.21 -9.05
C LEU A 255 18.23 -1.34 -7.88
N TYR A 256 17.09 -1.67 -7.30
CA TYR A 256 16.59 -0.98 -6.11
C TYR A 256 17.42 -1.25 -4.86
N ALA A 257 17.93 -2.45 -4.70
CA ALA A 257 18.75 -2.80 -3.55
C ALA A 257 20.09 -2.03 -3.55
N GLU A 258 20.67 -1.76 -4.72
CA GLU A 258 21.84 -0.86 -4.85
C GLU A 258 21.50 0.59 -4.50
N ALA A 259 20.32 1.06 -4.87
CA ALA A 259 19.89 2.42 -4.52
C ALA A 259 19.66 2.59 -3.01
N VAL A 260 19.13 1.58 -2.32
CA VAL A 260 18.92 1.61 -0.85
C VAL A 260 20.23 1.61 -0.08
N GLN A 261 21.31 1.05 -0.65
CA GLN A 261 22.63 1.05 -0.02
C GLN A 261 23.35 2.41 -0.08
N ARG A 262 22.93 3.32 -0.98
CA ARG A 262 23.47 4.69 -1.03
C ARG A 262 22.87 5.55 0.09
N GLU A 263 23.73 6.14 0.93
CA GLU A 263 23.33 7.07 1.99
C GLU A 263 22.43 8.18 1.43
N GLY A 264 21.25 8.35 2.00
CA GLY A 264 20.24 9.35 1.59
C GLY A 264 18.96 8.79 0.96
N TYR A 265 18.90 7.52 0.57
CA TYR A 265 17.73 6.92 -0.10
C TYR A 265 16.70 6.29 0.87
N ARG A 266 16.96 6.34 2.19
CA ARG A 266 16.06 5.78 3.22
C ARG A 266 14.64 6.36 3.23
N GLU A 267 14.40 7.45 2.49
CA GLU A 267 13.11 8.13 2.40
C GLU A 267 12.28 7.79 1.14
N ALA A 268 12.81 7.00 0.23
CA ALA A 268 12.08 6.65 -0.99
C ALA A 268 10.89 5.71 -0.70
N LYS A 269 9.71 6.19 -1.01
CA LYS A 269 8.44 5.47 -0.86
C LYS A 269 8.40 4.27 -1.82
N LEU A 270 7.75 3.15 -1.42
CA LEU A 270 7.41 2.04 -2.34
C LEU A 270 6.70 2.55 -3.61
N ARG A 271 5.92 3.60 -3.48
CA ARG A 271 5.30 4.34 -4.59
C ARG A 271 6.36 5.00 -5.48
N THR A 272 7.41 5.58 -4.89
CA THR A 272 8.56 6.15 -5.61
C THR A 272 9.37 5.05 -6.31
N ILE A 273 9.41 3.83 -5.79
CA ILE A 273 10.09 2.70 -6.42
C ILE A 273 9.43 2.34 -7.74
N LEU A 274 8.11 2.21 -7.74
CA LEU A 274 7.35 1.91 -8.95
C LEU A 274 7.32 3.11 -9.93
N ASP A 275 7.39 4.33 -9.40
CA ASP A 275 7.46 5.56 -10.19
C ASP A 275 8.89 5.83 -10.70
N THR A 276 9.95 5.34 -10.01
CA THR A 276 11.37 5.46 -10.40
C THR A 276 11.92 4.22 -11.10
N LEU A 277 11.14 3.14 -11.23
CA LEU A 277 11.53 1.96 -12.01
C LEU A 277 12.10 2.30 -13.40
N PRO A 278 11.54 3.26 -14.17
CA PRO A 278 12.13 3.69 -15.43
C PRO A 278 13.49 4.41 -15.27
N GLU A 279 13.75 5.04 -14.10
CA GLU A 279 15.01 5.75 -13.84
C GLU A 279 16.18 4.81 -13.62
N VAL A 280 15.89 3.73 -12.93
CA VAL A 280 16.88 2.77 -12.47
C VAL A 280 17.16 1.73 -13.57
N LEU A 281 16.21 1.50 -14.48
CA LEU A 281 16.32 0.61 -15.64
C LEU A 281 16.85 1.32 -16.91
N GLY A 282 17.51 2.47 -16.77
CA GLY A 282 18.10 3.19 -17.89
C GLY A 282 19.08 2.33 -18.71
N PRO A 283 19.38 2.71 -19.97
CA PRO A 283 20.17 1.89 -20.91
C PRO A 283 21.63 1.64 -20.51
N GLU A 284 22.13 2.29 -19.45
CA GLU A 284 23.51 2.17 -18.94
C GLU A 284 23.63 1.33 -17.66
N GLY A 285 22.51 0.82 -17.11
CA GLY A 285 22.51 -0.05 -15.93
C GLY A 285 23.09 -1.42 -16.27
N LYS A 286 24.19 -1.85 -15.63
CA LYS A 286 24.62 -3.24 -15.62
C LYS A 286 23.53 -4.02 -14.87
N GLY A 287 22.59 -4.63 -15.62
CA GLY A 287 21.55 -5.46 -15.01
C GLY A 287 22.15 -6.64 -14.26
N LEU A 288 21.58 -6.98 -13.10
CA LEU A 288 21.86 -8.25 -12.45
C LEU A 288 21.30 -9.38 -13.32
N ASP A 289 22.09 -10.45 -13.51
CA ASP A 289 21.61 -11.64 -14.20
C ASP A 289 20.74 -12.47 -13.25
N LEU A 290 19.48 -12.02 -13.10
CA LEU A 290 18.50 -12.71 -12.26
C LEU A 290 17.81 -13.78 -13.10
N ARG A 291 17.87 -15.03 -12.64
CA ARG A 291 17.19 -16.18 -13.25
C ARG A 291 15.97 -16.55 -12.42
N TRP A 292 14.82 -16.67 -13.05
CA TRP A 292 13.56 -16.98 -12.39
C TRP A 292 12.57 -17.65 -13.34
N THR A 293 11.62 -18.41 -12.79
CA THR A 293 10.57 -19.10 -13.56
C THR A 293 9.28 -18.31 -13.47
N GLY A 294 8.69 -17.97 -14.63
CA GLY A 294 7.41 -17.25 -14.72
C GLY A 294 6.19 -18.16 -14.61
N PRO A 295 4.96 -17.59 -14.54
CA PRO A 295 3.73 -18.35 -14.57
C PRO A 295 3.59 -19.04 -15.94
N GLY A 296 3.71 -20.32 -16.02
CA GLY A 296 3.75 -21.12 -17.24
C GLY A 296 5.02 -21.92 -17.41
N GLY A 297 5.92 -21.89 -16.41
CA GLY A 297 7.11 -22.73 -16.36
C GLY A 297 8.26 -22.26 -17.27
N HIS A 298 8.16 -21.07 -17.88
CA HIS A 298 9.25 -20.53 -18.70
C HIS A 298 10.31 -19.88 -17.83
N GLU A 299 11.56 -20.26 -18.07
CA GLU A 299 12.70 -19.61 -17.46
C GLU A 299 12.95 -18.24 -18.11
N HIS A 300 13.31 -17.28 -17.27
CA HIS A 300 13.66 -15.94 -17.65
C HIS A 300 15.02 -15.58 -17.08
N SER A 301 15.85 -14.91 -17.88
CA SER A 301 17.08 -14.28 -17.44
C SER A 301 17.00 -12.81 -17.82
N SER A 302 17.05 -11.91 -16.87
CA SER A 302 17.01 -10.48 -17.15
C SER A 302 17.48 -9.65 -15.97
N GLY A 303 18.12 -8.52 -16.24
CA GLY A 303 18.49 -7.49 -15.28
C GLY A 303 17.31 -6.73 -14.69
N ALA A 304 16.26 -7.43 -14.32
CA ALA A 304 15.02 -6.84 -13.86
C ALA A 304 15.09 -6.45 -12.38
N ALA A 305 14.18 -5.57 -11.97
CA ALA A 305 13.83 -5.42 -10.57
C ALA A 305 12.68 -6.37 -10.24
N ILE A 306 12.83 -7.14 -9.16
CA ILE A 306 11.82 -8.08 -8.69
C ILE A 306 11.35 -7.64 -7.31
N LEU A 307 10.03 -7.56 -7.14
CA LEU A 307 9.37 -7.33 -5.86
C LEU A 307 8.54 -8.56 -5.52
N VAL A 308 8.83 -9.16 -4.38
CA VAL A 308 8.04 -10.27 -3.81
C VAL A 308 7.38 -9.79 -2.54
N SER A 309 6.06 -9.82 -2.48
CA SER A 309 5.28 -9.33 -1.33
C SER A 309 4.52 -10.43 -0.62
N ASN A 310 4.35 -10.25 0.68
CA ASN A 310 3.42 -11.02 1.49
C ASN A 310 1.99 -10.64 1.10
N ASN A 311 1.35 -11.45 0.27
CA ASN A 311 0.15 -11.17 -0.49
C ASN A 311 0.30 -10.03 -1.53
N ARG A 312 -0.60 -9.99 -2.49
CA ARG A 312 -0.52 -9.11 -3.66
C ARG A 312 -0.83 -7.66 -3.31
N TYR A 313 0.04 -6.73 -3.74
CA TYR A 313 -0.24 -5.30 -3.73
C TYR A 313 -1.21 -4.89 -4.85
N ARG A 314 -2.01 -3.87 -4.57
CA ARG A 314 -2.75 -3.15 -5.60
C ARG A 314 -1.85 -2.07 -6.18
N LEU A 315 -1.31 -2.32 -7.38
CA LEU A 315 -0.37 -1.43 -8.05
C LEU A 315 -1.06 -0.61 -9.16
N GLY A 316 -0.59 0.62 -9.40
CA GLY A 316 -0.99 1.42 -10.55
C GLY A 316 -2.43 1.95 -10.55
N HIS A 317 -3.10 2.01 -9.42
CA HIS A 317 -4.45 2.56 -9.28
C HIS A 317 -4.42 3.85 -8.45
N ALA A 318 -5.16 4.89 -8.89
CA ALA A 318 -5.18 6.19 -8.22
C ALA A 318 -5.67 6.12 -6.77
N VAL A 319 -6.57 5.15 -6.46
CA VAL A 319 -7.15 4.96 -5.13
C VAL A 319 -6.76 3.59 -4.59
N GLY A 320 -6.25 3.53 -3.37
CA GLY A 320 -5.79 2.29 -2.73
C GLY A 320 -4.47 1.72 -3.27
N SER A 321 -3.75 2.49 -4.10
CA SER A 321 -2.43 2.10 -4.61
C SER A 321 -1.42 1.95 -3.47
N GLY A 322 -0.59 0.91 -3.54
CA GLY A 322 0.44 0.62 -2.54
C GLY A 322 -0.09 -0.01 -1.25
N THR A 323 -1.34 -0.52 -1.25
CA THR A 323 -1.91 -1.32 -0.17
C THR A 323 -2.27 -2.71 -0.68
N ARG A 324 -2.39 -3.66 0.23
CA ARG A 324 -2.83 -5.04 -0.06
C ARG A 324 -4.31 -5.17 0.22
N PRO A 325 -5.16 -5.47 -0.76
CA PRO A 325 -6.59 -5.68 -0.54
C PRO A 325 -6.87 -6.80 0.44
N ARG A 326 -5.98 -7.81 0.46
CA ARG A 326 -6.03 -8.97 1.33
C ARG A 326 -4.65 -9.27 1.89
N ILE A 327 -4.62 -9.81 3.08
CA ILE A 327 -3.42 -10.27 3.81
C ILE A 327 -3.61 -11.71 4.33
N ASP A 328 -4.52 -12.45 3.69
CA ASP A 328 -4.93 -13.81 3.99
C ASP A 328 -5.28 -14.60 2.71
N ASP A 329 -4.56 -14.31 1.61
CA ASP A 329 -4.80 -14.92 0.29
C ASP A 329 -4.03 -16.23 0.09
N GLU A 330 -3.11 -16.55 1.01
CA GLU A 330 -2.22 -17.70 0.96
C GLU A 330 -1.29 -17.70 -0.27
N LEU A 331 -1.02 -16.52 -0.83
CA LEU A 331 -0.21 -16.35 -2.02
C LEU A 331 0.77 -15.18 -1.86
N LEU A 332 1.98 -15.34 -2.35
CA LEU A 332 2.90 -14.25 -2.61
C LEU A 332 2.38 -13.38 -3.75
N GLY A 333 2.60 -12.07 -3.69
CA GLY A 333 2.47 -11.19 -4.83
C GLY A 333 3.85 -11.02 -5.49
N ILE A 334 3.96 -11.32 -6.77
CA ILE A 334 5.22 -11.24 -7.51
C ILE A 334 5.07 -10.19 -8.58
N THR A 335 5.97 -9.22 -8.60
CA THR A 335 6.03 -8.15 -9.59
C THR A 335 7.42 -8.10 -10.19
N VAL A 336 7.52 -8.27 -11.50
CA VAL A 336 8.79 -8.20 -12.23
C VAL A 336 8.74 -7.04 -13.20
N ALA A 337 9.64 -6.10 -13.02
CA ALA A 337 9.85 -5.00 -13.94
C ALA A 337 11.02 -5.32 -14.86
N SER A 338 10.79 -5.26 -16.16
CA SER A 338 11.83 -5.47 -17.19
C SER A 338 12.27 -4.13 -17.75
N ALA A 339 13.52 -4.04 -18.18
CA ALA A 339 14.01 -2.89 -18.94
C ALA A 339 13.07 -2.57 -20.13
N PRO A 340 12.90 -1.28 -20.50
CA PRO A 340 12.10 -0.91 -21.66
C PRO A 340 12.69 -1.58 -22.92
N VAL A 341 11.94 -2.48 -23.53
CA VAL A 341 12.30 -3.00 -24.86
C VAL A 341 11.79 -2.01 -25.90
N ALA A 342 12.67 -1.58 -26.79
CA ALA A 342 12.32 -0.72 -27.92
C ALA A 342 11.20 -1.41 -28.73
N GLY A 343 10.06 -0.70 -28.95
CA GLY A 343 8.90 -1.23 -29.69
C GLY A 343 7.69 -1.65 -28.85
N ARG A 344 7.72 -1.56 -27.51
CA ARG A 344 6.50 -1.74 -26.71
C ARG A 344 5.54 -0.57 -26.89
N GLY A 345 4.26 -0.89 -27.11
CA GLY A 345 3.19 0.12 -27.25
C GLY A 345 3.07 1.01 -26.02
N LEU A 346 2.69 2.28 -26.21
CA LEU A 346 2.55 3.32 -25.18
C LEU A 346 1.68 2.93 -23.99
N PHE A 347 0.83 1.91 -24.12
CA PHE A 347 -0.15 1.49 -23.10
C PHE A 347 0.20 0.19 -22.39
N GLN A 348 1.34 -0.45 -22.69
CA GLN A 348 1.74 -1.67 -22.00
C GLN A 348 2.43 -1.33 -20.69
N ARG A 349 1.97 -1.98 -19.59
CA ARG A 349 2.61 -1.85 -18.28
C ARG A 349 4.07 -2.31 -18.36
N PRO A 350 5.02 -1.56 -17.81
CA PRO A 350 6.44 -1.94 -17.81
C PRO A 350 6.76 -3.10 -16.85
N TRP A 351 5.74 -3.69 -16.22
CA TRP A 351 5.90 -4.80 -15.28
C TRP A 351 4.87 -5.90 -15.54
N ARG A 352 5.20 -7.10 -15.09
CA ARG A 352 4.31 -8.25 -15.00
C ARG A 352 3.98 -8.55 -13.56
N GLU A 353 2.75 -8.96 -13.29
CA GLU A 353 2.27 -9.32 -11.97
C GLU A 353 1.59 -10.68 -12.00
N TRP A 354 1.88 -11.51 -11.01
CA TRP A 354 1.13 -12.73 -10.73
C TRP A 354 1.20 -13.07 -9.25
N SER A 355 0.53 -14.14 -8.83
CA SER A 355 0.59 -14.66 -7.47
C SER A 355 0.93 -16.15 -7.50
N ALA A 356 1.72 -16.60 -6.53
CA ALA A 356 2.11 -18.00 -6.36
C ALA A 356 2.34 -18.29 -4.88
N PRO A 357 2.19 -19.56 -4.42
CA PRO A 357 2.48 -19.93 -3.03
C PRO A 357 3.98 -19.95 -2.72
N ALA A 358 4.82 -20.09 -3.73
CA ALA A 358 6.28 -20.08 -3.64
C ALA A 358 6.87 -19.46 -4.91
N PHE A 359 8.09 -18.93 -4.78
CA PHE A 359 8.84 -18.34 -5.89
C PHE A 359 10.33 -18.47 -5.61
N GLU A 360 11.12 -18.69 -6.67
CA GLU A 360 12.58 -18.80 -6.56
C GLU A 360 13.25 -17.83 -7.53
N VAL A 361 14.32 -17.19 -7.05
CA VAL A 361 15.19 -16.32 -7.84
C VAL A 361 16.62 -16.76 -7.62
N ASP A 362 17.32 -17.03 -8.70
CA ASP A 362 18.73 -17.38 -8.70
C ASP A 362 19.58 -16.28 -9.36
N ALA A 363 20.85 -16.20 -8.98
CA ALA A 363 21.86 -15.34 -9.58
C ALA A 363 23.26 -15.87 -9.23
N ASP A 364 24.29 -15.30 -9.84
CA ASP A 364 25.67 -15.65 -9.53
C ASP A 364 26.11 -14.97 -8.23
N GLY A 365 26.20 -15.75 -7.15
CA GLY A 365 26.63 -15.28 -5.83
C GLY A 365 25.53 -14.64 -4.98
N SER A 366 25.92 -13.87 -3.97
CA SER A 366 24.98 -13.17 -3.09
C SER A 366 24.43 -11.90 -3.72
N ILE A 367 23.19 -11.57 -3.40
CA ILE A 367 22.46 -10.43 -3.98
C ILE A 367 22.12 -9.42 -2.89
N ALA A 368 22.28 -8.13 -3.22
CA ALA A 368 21.71 -7.06 -2.43
C ALA A 368 20.17 -7.07 -2.53
N ALA A 369 19.49 -7.04 -1.39
CA ALA A 369 18.03 -7.03 -1.27
C ALA A 369 17.58 -6.02 -0.24
N GLY A 370 16.33 -5.57 -0.37
CA GLY A 370 15.66 -4.80 0.67
C GLY A 370 14.54 -5.64 1.28
N ILE A 371 14.56 -5.91 2.58
CA ILE A 371 13.49 -6.64 3.30
C ILE A 371 12.77 -5.65 4.21
N ASP A 372 11.47 -5.47 4.01
CA ASP A 372 10.63 -4.51 4.77
C ASP A 372 11.25 -3.10 4.88
N GLY A 373 12.06 -2.72 3.88
CA GLY A 373 12.75 -1.44 3.80
C GLY A 373 14.14 -1.41 4.44
N GLU A 374 14.66 -2.55 4.92
CA GLU A 374 16.02 -2.69 5.42
C GLU A 374 16.95 -3.32 4.36
N ALA A 375 18.13 -2.72 4.15
CA ALA A 375 19.13 -3.23 3.22
C ALA A 375 19.82 -4.48 3.80
N VAL A 376 19.87 -5.54 3.01
CA VAL A 376 20.50 -6.81 3.37
C VAL A 376 21.22 -7.42 2.18
N THR A 377 22.12 -8.32 2.43
CA THR A 377 22.72 -9.20 1.41
C THR A 377 22.23 -10.64 1.66
N LEU A 378 21.76 -11.29 0.61
CA LEU A 378 21.21 -12.64 0.68
C LEU A 378 21.96 -13.56 -0.28
N ASP A 379 22.22 -14.80 0.16
CA ASP A 379 22.81 -15.83 -0.68
C ASP A 379 21.75 -16.49 -1.57
N THR A 380 22.09 -16.69 -2.82
CA THR A 380 21.22 -17.38 -3.79
C THR A 380 21.34 -18.89 -3.71
N PRO A 381 20.32 -19.66 -4.13
CA PRO A 381 19.02 -19.18 -4.63
C PRO A 381 18.14 -18.59 -3.53
N LEU A 382 17.38 -17.53 -3.84
CA LEU A 382 16.40 -16.95 -2.95
C LEU A 382 15.10 -17.72 -3.05
N ARG A 383 14.73 -18.43 -1.99
CA ARG A 383 13.50 -19.23 -1.93
C ARG A 383 12.46 -18.51 -1.10
N PHE A 384 11.42 -18.04 -1.77
CA PHE A 384 10.28 -17.38 -1.16
C PHE A 384 9.14 -18.37 -0.97
N ARG A 385 8.47 -18.29 0.17
CA ARG A 385 7.20 -19.00 0.40
C ARG A 385 6.25 -18.17 1.25
N ILE A 386 4.95 -18.38 1.03
CA ILE A 386 3.92 -17.89 1.92
C ILE A 386 3.79 -18.84 3.12
N LEU A 387 3.47 -18.28 4.28
CA LEU A 387 3.12 -18.99 5.50
C LEU A 387 1.64 -18.71 5.79
N PRO A 388 0.70 -19.55 5.35
CA PRO A 388 -0.72 -19.28 5.41
C PRO A 388 -1.22 -19.18 6.84
N ALA A 389 -2.04 -18.17 7.15
CA ALA A 389 -2.69 -17.94 8.43
C ALA A 389 -1.74 -18.08 9.66
N ALA A 390 -0.45 -17.77 9.46
CA ALA A 390 0.60 -18.03 10.44
C ALA A 390 0.51 -17.10 11.67
N LEU A 391 0.04 -15.85 11.50
CA LEU A 391 0.05 -14.86 12.56
C LEU A 391 -1.36 -14.55 13.07
N ARG A 392 -1.55 -14.65 14.39
CA ARG A 392 -2.77 -14.23 15.09
C ARG A 392 -2.66 -12.75 15.40
N VAL A 393 -3.42 -11.92 14.70
CA VAL A 393 -3.36 -10.46 14.87
C VAL A 393 -4.53 -9.95 15.69
N ARG A 394 -4.20 -9.20 16.74
CA ARG A 394 -5.17 -8.44 17.55
C ARG A 394 -5.32 -7.03 17.00
N ILE A 395 -6.55 -6.60 16.89
CA ILE A 395 -6.92 -5.27 16.39
C ILE A 395 -7.95 -4.67 17.33
N ALA A 396 -7.74 -3.42 17.75
CA ALA A 396 -8.68 -2.67 18.58
C ALA A 396 -10.06 -2.57 17.88
N ALA A 397 -11.13 -2.72 18.64
CA ALA A 397 -12.49 -2.74 18.09
C ALA A 397 -12.89 -1.44 17.35
N ALA A 398 -12.27 -0.31 17.70
CA ALA A 398 -12.47 0.97 17.03
C ALA A 398 -11.83 1.07 15.63
N HIS A 399 -10.86 0.21 15.32
CA HIS A 399 -10.14 0.23 14.06
C HIS A 399 -10.89 -0.55 12.96
N PRO A 400 -10.70 -0.19 11.68
CA PRO A 400 -11.43 -0.80 10.56
C PRO A 400 -11.26 -2.31 10.42
N GLY A 401 -10.12 -2.88 10.80
CA GLY A 401 -9.80 -4.30 10.64
C GLY A 401 -9.68 -4.77 9.18
N ALA A 402 -9.62 -3.83 8.23
CA ALA A 402 -9.46 -4.10 6.82
C ALA A 402 -8.61 -3.02 6.14
N SER A 403 -7.81 -3.43 5.17
CA SER A 403 -7.04 -2.51 4.33
C SER A 403 -7.94 -1.49 3.62
N PRO A 404 -7.47 -0.26 3.39
CA PRO A 404 -8.23 0.75 2.64
C PRO A 404 -8.66 0.31 1.24
N SER A 405 -7.97 -0.65 0.65
CA SER A 405 -8.30 -1.21 -0.67
C SER A 405 -9.13 -2.49 -0.63
N ALA A 406 -9.46 -3.01 0.55
CA ALA A 406 -10.11 -4.32 0.71
C ALA A 406 -11.46 -4.46 -0.03
N ALA A 407 -12.24 -3.38 -0.12
CA ALA A 407 -13.53 -3.38 -0.83
C ALA A 407 -13.47 -2.69 -2.19
N MET A 408 -12.31 -2.18 -2.62
CA MET A 408 -12.19 -1.42 -3.87
C MET A 408 -12.18 -2.34 -5.09
N PRO A 409 -13.10 -2.15 -6.06
CA PRO A 409 -13.13 -2.92 -7.30
C PRO A 409 -11.93 -2.64 -8.21
N GLU A 410 -11.62 -3.56 -9.11
CA GLU A 410 -10.59 -3.38 -10.12
C GLU A 410 -11.17 -2.70 -11.37
N GLY A 411 -10.65 -1.51 -11.72
CA GLY A 411 -11.05 -0.79 -12.92
C GLY A 411 -12.27 0.14 -12.77
N ALA A 412 -12.38 1.11 -13.69
CA ALA A 412 -13.39 2.16 -13.63
C ALA A 412 -14.83 1.65 -13.77
N ARG A 413 -15.04 0.66 -14.68
CA ARG A 413 -16.38 0.08 -14.91
C ARG A 413 -16.91 -0.63 -13.66
N GLU A 414 -16.08 -1.46 -13.04
CA GLU A 414 -16.46 -2.17 -11.82
C GLU A 414 -16.69 -1.21 -10.66
N THR A 415 -15.88 -0.16 -10.55
CA THR A 415 -16.05 0.90 -9.55
C THR A 415 -17.39 1.60 -9.74
N ALA A 416 -17.75 1.99 -10.97
CA ALA A 416 -19.03 2.64 -11.26
C ALA A 416 -20.22 1.72 -10.92
N LEU A 417 -20.16 0.43 -11.31
CA LEU A 417 -21.20 -0.55 -10.98
C LEU A 417 -21.32 -0.80 -9.47
N ALA A 418 -20.19 -0.84 -8.76
CA ALA A 418 -20.19 -1.01 -7.31
C ALA A 418 -20.78 0.23 -6.60
N LEU A 419 -20.41 1.44 -7.01
CA LEU A 419 -21.01 2.69 -6.50
C LEU A 419 -22.53 2.71 -6.74
N ALA A 420 -22.98 2.32 -7.94
CA ALA A 420 -24.42 2.21 -8.23
C ALA A 420 -25.13 1.20 -7.31
N ARG A 421 -24.50 0.06 -7.00
CA ARG A 421 -25.07 -0.92 -6.05
C ARG A 421 -25.12 -0.39 -4.62
N ILE A 422 -24.08 0.33 -4.19
CA ILE A 422 -24.04 0.96 -2.86
C ILE A 422 -25.08 2.06 -2.75
N SER A 423 -25.25 2.90 -3.78
CA SER A 423 -26.30 3.94 -3.80
C SER A 423 -27.72 3.36 -3.68
N MET A 424 -27.93 2.11 -4.14
CA MET A 424 -29.18 1.35 -3.97
C MET A 424 -29.31 0.63 -2.61
N GLY A 425 -28.39 0.90 -1.66
CA GLY A 425 -28.46 0.33 -0.30
C GLY A 425 -27.72 -0.99 -0.12
N ARG A 426 -26.88 -1.42 -1.07
CA ARG A 426 -26.00 -2.58 -0.86
C ARG A 426 -24.74 -2.16 -0.13
N THR A 427 -24.35 -2.88 0.92
CA THR A 427 -23.11 -2.63 1.65
C THR A 427 -21.89 -3.07 0.83
N PRO A 428 -20.80 -2.27 0.83
CA PRO A 428 -19.54 -2.71 0.24
C PRO A 428 -19.02 -3.94 1.00
N LYS A 429 -18.52 -4.94 0.27
CA LYS A 429 -17.97 -6.17 0.85
C LYS A 429 -16.50 -6.29 0.48
N PRO A 430 -15.65 -6.91 1.34
CA PRO A 430 -14.30 -7.27 0.96
C PRO A 430 -14.31 -8.10 -0.32
N GLN A 431 -13.27 -7.97 -1.13
CA GLN A 431 -13.09 -8.82 -2.29
C GLN A 431 -13.01 -10.28 -1.84
N HIS A 432 -13.87 -11.13 -2.40
CA HIS A 432 -13.81 -12.56 -2.14
C HIS A 432 -12.62 -13.19 -2.85
N ARG A 433 -12.06 -14.23 -2.23
CA ARG A 433 -11.03 -15.10 -2.82
C ARG A 433 -11.53 -15.53 -4.21
N GLN A 434 -10.89 -15.08 -5.27
CA GLN A 434 -11.10 -15.63 -6.59
C GLN A 434 -10.45 -17.01 -6.58
N ARG A 435 -11.25 -18.05 -6.32
CA ARG A 435 -10.88 -19.42 -6.59
C ARG A 435 -10.75 -19.54 -8.12
N LYS A 436 -9.56 -19.29 -8.66
CA LYS A 436 -9.26 -19.73 -10.02
C LYS A 436 -9.15 -21.24 -9.94
N GLU A 437 -10.18 -21.92 -10.42
CA GLU A 437 -10.06 -23.30 -10.86
C GLU A 437 -8.98 -23.31 -11.95
N HIS A 438 -7.91 -24.05 -11.69
CA HIS A 438 -6.90 -24.39 -12.68
C HIS A 438 -7.36 -25.57 -13.51
#